data_8d4ec0656f3ab5629a544b88f092693b
#
_entry.id   8d4ec0656f3ab5629a544b88f092693b
#
_cell.length_a   1.000
_cell.length_b   1.000
_cell.length_c   1.000
_cell.angle_alpha   90.00
_cell.angle_beta   90.00
_cell.angle_gamma   90.00
#
_symmetry.space_group_name_H-M   'P 1'
#
loop_
_entity.id
_entity.type
_entity.pdbx_description
1 polymer ?
#
loop_
_entity_poly.entity_id
_entity_poly.type
_entity_poly.pdbx_seq_one_letter_code
_entity_poly.pdbx_strand_id
1 'polypeptide(L)'
;RVSCIAQGPKKVVFIVGINKVCSDLDAAMKRARNVAAPVNAQRFEVKTPCKTTGKCFDCKSPDTICCQFLITRYSRHTGRIHVILVNDNLGF
;
A
#
# COMPACT_ATOMS: atom_id res chain seq x y z
N ARG A 1 -8.84 -7.04 4.28
CA ARG A 1 -7.90 -7.38 3.20
C ARG A 1 -6.52 -7.77 3.73
N VAL A 2 -5.96 -7.00 4.66
CA VAL A 2 -4.61 -7.27 5.21
C VAL A 2 -4.55 -8.66 5.85
N SER A 3 -5.54 -9.04 6.64
CA SER A 3 -5.57 -10.36 7.27
C SER A 3 -5.68 -11.50 6.24
N CYS A 4 -6.43 -11.29 5.17
CA CYS A 4 -6.54 -12.27 4.09
C CYS A 4 -5.23 -12.45 3.33
N ILE A 5 -4.43 -11.40 3.22
CA ILE A 5 -3.09 -11.50 2.60
C ILE A 5 -2.15 -12.26 3.53
N ALA A 6 -2.18 -11.98 4.83
CA ALA A 6 -1.30 -12.58 5.80
C ALA A 6 -1.61 -14.07 6.01
N GLN A 7 -2.90 -14.42 6.08
CA GLN A 7 -3.32 -15.81 6.34
C GLN A 7 -4.75 -16.04 5.88
N GLY A 8 -5.12 -17.28 5.72
CA GLY A 8 -6.49 -17.71 5.39
C GLY A 8 -6.59 -18.28 3.99
N PRO A 9 -6.79 -17.46 2.94
CA PRO A 9 -6.98 -17.99 1.58
C PRO A 9 -5.82 -18.82 1.08
N LYS A 10 -6.12 -19.89 0.37
CA LYS A 10 -5.11 -20.75 -0.24
C LYS A 10 -4.39 -20.09 -1.41
N LYS A 11 -5.01 -19.06 -2.01
CA LYS A 11 -4.44 -18.32 -3.12
C LYS A 11 -4.75 -16.83 -2.97
N VAL A 12 -3.72 -16.02 -3.13
CA VAL A 12 -3.81 -14.56 -3.15
C VAL A 12 -3.18 -14.07 -4.45
N VAL A 13 -3.90 -13.27 -5.21
CA VAL A 13 -3.42 -12.71 -6.48
C VAL A 13 -3.40 -11.19 -6.37
N PHE A 14 -2.25 -10.61 -6.67
CA PHE A 14 -2.10 -9.15 -6.81
C PHE A 14 -1.91 -8.81 -8.28
N ILE A 15 -2.65 -7.82 -8.74
CA ILE A 15 -2.40 -7.18 -10.03
C ILE A 15 -1.80 -5.81 -9.71
N VAL A 16 -0.56 -5.60 -10.11
CA VAL A 16 0.25 -4.46 -9.67
C VAL A 16 0.80 -3.74 -10.89
N GLY A 17 0.56 -2.43 -10.97
CA GLY A 17 1.18 -1.58 -11.97
C GLY A 17 2.66 -1.40 -11.72
N ILE A 18 3.43 -1.23 -12.78
CA ILE A 18 4.88 -1.05 -12.70
C ILE A 18 5.26 0.20 -11.87
N ASN A 19 4.34 1.16 -11.76
CA ASN A 19 4.53 2.36 -10.95
C ASN A 19 4.68 2.08 -9.45
N LYS A 20 4.37 0.88 -8.99
CA LYS A 20 4.47 0.50 -7.57
C LYS A 20 5.77 -0.22 -7.23
N VAL A 21 6.55 -0.56 -8.22
CA VAL A 21 7.83 -1.26 -8.00
C VAL A 21 8.87 -0.28 -7.47
N CYS A 22 9.52 -0.66 -6.39
CA CYS A 22 10.56 0.15 -5.74
C CYS A 22 11.84 -0.68 -5.59
N SER A 23 12.96 0.02 -5.38
CA SER A 23 14.28 -0.63 -5.29
C SER A 23 14.49 -1.44 -4.02
N ASP A 24 13.85 -1.04 -2.92
CA ASP A 24 13.98 -1.68 -1.61
C ASP A 24 12.78 -1.35 -0.72
N LEU A 25 12.79 -1.91 0.49
CA LEU A 25 11.70 -1.70 1.46
C LEU A 25 11.57 -0.24 1.89
N ASP A 26 12.69 0.44 2.13
CA ASP A 26 12.65 1.86 2.52
C ASP A 26 12.02 2.72 1.44
N ALA A 27 12.38 2.50 0.18
CA ALA A 27 11.77 3.20 -0.95
C ALA A 27 10.28 2.90 -1.05
N ALA A 28 9.87 1.66 -0.83
CA ALA A 28 8.47 1.26 -0.84
C ALA A 28 7.68 1.95 0.28
N MET A 29 8.22 2.01 1.49
CA MET A 29 7.59 2.71 2.62
C MET A 29 7.49 4.21 2.37
N LYS A 30 8.53 4.84 1.85
CA LYS A 30 8.51 6.25 1.47
C LYS A 30 7.46 6.53 0.41
N ARG A 31 7.39 5.67 -0.61
CA ARG A 31 6.38 5.81 -1.66
C ARG A 31 4.96 5.68 -1.09
N ALA A 32 4.72 4.68 -0.26
CA ALA A 32 3.40 4.46 0.34
C ALA A 32 2.95 5.68 1.16
N ARG A 33 3.85 6.26 1.95
CA ARG A 33 3.54 7.36 2.85
C ARG A 33 3.53 8.72 2.18
N ASN A 34 4.44 8.96 1.24
CA ASN A 34 4.63 10.29 0.66
C ASN A 34 3.96 10.47 -0.70
N VAL A 35 3.60 9.40 -1.37
CA VAL A 35 2.94 9.44 -2.69
C VAL A 35 1.54 8.85 -2.61
N ALA A 36 1.43 7.56 -2.31
CA ALA A 36 0.17 6.85 -2.41
C ALA A 36 -0.86 7.33 -1.38
N ALA A 37 -0.46 7.47 -0.12
CA ALA A 37 -1.39 7.86 0.94
C ALA A 37 -1.92 9.30 0.76
N PRO A 38 -1.10 10.32 0.50
CA PRO A 38 -1.59 11.68 0.27
C PRO A 38 -2.55 11.78 -0.92
N VAL A 39 -2.23 11.13 -2.02
CA VAL A 39 -3.10 11.11 -3.20
C VAL A 39 -4.40 10.38 -2.89
N ASN A 40 -4.31 9.24 -2.22
CA ASN A 40 -5.49 8.46 -1.87
C ASN A 40 -6.38 9.16 -0.84
N ALA A 41 -5.80 9.94 0.07
CA ALA A 41 -6.57 10.73 1.05
C ALA A 41 -7.49 11.76 0.39
N GLN A 42 -7.16 12.22 -0.83
CA GLN A 42 -8.01 13.14 -1.58
C GLN A 42 -9.37 12.53 -1.92
N ARG A 43 -9.48 11.22 -1.97
CA ARG A 43 -10.70 10.50 -2.31
C ARG A 43 -11.69 10.39 -1.15
N PHE A 44 -11.24 10.69 0.06
CA PHE A 44 -12.04 10.51 1.27
C PHE A 44 -12.29 11.85 1.97
N GLU A 45 -13.38 11.91 2.72
CA GLU A 45 -13.69 13.06 3.58
C GLU A 45 -12.97 12.89 4.92
N VAL A 46 -11.66 13.07 4.91
CA VAL A 46 -10.81 12.95 6.10
C VAL A 46 -10.08 14.26 6.38
N LYS A 47 -9.78 14.50 7.65
CA LYS A 47 -9.10 15.72 8.11
C LYS A 47 -7.64 15.43 8.43
N THR A 48 -6.96 14.72 7.54
CA THR A 48 -5.55 14.41 7.71
C THR A 48 -4.68 15.55 7.16
N PRO A 49 -3.48 15.78 7.75
CA PRO A 49 -2.57 16.80 7.24
C PRO A 49 -2.21 16.60 5.77
N CYS A 50 -2.03 15.35 5.33
CA CYS A 50 -1.65 15.04 3.96
C CYS A 50 -2.74 15.40 2.95
N LYS A 51 -4.01 15.37 3.34
CA LYS A 51 -5.09 15.80 2.46
C LYS A 51 -5.01 17.30 2.16
N THR A 52 -4.68 18.09 3.16
CA THR A 52 -4.57 19.55 3.03
C THR A 52 -3.27 19.97 2.36
N THR A 53 -2.16 19.37 2.76
CA THR A 53 -0.81 19.79 2.35
C THR A 53 -0.22 18.97 1.21
N GLY A 54 -0.72 17.78 0.97
CA GLY A 54 -0.15 16.83 0.02
C GLY A 54 1.10 16.11 0.53
N LYS A 55 1.45 16.28 1.81
CA LYS A 55 2.66 15.70 2.40
C LYS A 55 2.33 14.88 3.64
N CYS A 56 3.06 13.78 3.84
CA CYS A 56 2.93 12.95 5.02
C CYS A 56 3.63 13.61 6.22
N PHE A 57 2.91 13.68 7.34
CA PHE A 57 3.43 14.18 8.62
C PHE A 57 3.43 13.09 9.71
N ASP A 58 3.33 11.81 9.31
CA ASP A 58 3.27 10.68 10.23
C ASP A 58 2.15 10.85 11.27
N CYS A 59 1.00 11.28 10.82
CA CYS A 59 -0.13 11.56 11.70
C CYS A 59 -0.71 10.28 12.31
N LYS A 60 -1.21 10.43 13.53
CA LYS A 60 -1.99 9.40 14.22
C LYS A 60 -3.36 9.97 14.57
N SER A 61 -3.90 10.80 13.67
CA SER A 61 -5.21 11.40 13.86
C SER A 61 -6.32 10.35 13.73
N PRO A 62 -7.50 10.60 14.31
CA PRO A 62 -8.64 9.68 14.20
C PRO A 62 -9.05 9.36 12.76
N ASP A 63 -8.77 10.26 11.83
CA ASP A 63 -9.14 10.12 10.42
C ASP A 63 -8.08 9.44 9.57
N THR A 64 -6.95 9.03 10.15
CA THR A 64 -5.85 8.43 9.35
C THR A 64 -6.32 7.21 8.57
N ILE A 65 -5.88 7.13 7.32
CA ILE A 65 -6.10 5.95 6.47
C ILE A 65 -4.92 4.98 6.51
N CYS A 66 -3.84 5.36 7.21
CA CYS A 66 -2.59 4.60 7.28
C CYS A 66 -2.49 3.85 8.61
N CYS A 67 -3.48 3.02 8.90
CA CYS A 67 -3.54 2.31 10.17
C CYS A 67 -2.66 1.07 10.20
N GLN A 68 -2.40 0.47 9.04
CA GLN A 68 -1.68 -0.80 8.98
C GLN A 68 -0.78 -0.84 7.74
N PHE A 69 0.43 -1.33 7.94
CA PHE A 69 1.36 -1.67 6.87
C PHE A 69 1.65 -3.16 6.95
N LEU A 70 1.44 -3.88 5.85
CA LEU A 70 1.73 -5.30 5.77
C LEU A 70 2.98 -5.51 4.93
N ILE A 71 3.97 -6.17 5.52
CA ILE A 71 5.19 -6.57 4.84
C ILE A 71 5.22 -8.08 4.78
N THR A 72 5.08 -8.65 3.59
CA THR A 72 5.21 -10.08 3.39
C THR A 72 6.63 -10.40 2.97
N ARG A 73 7.41 -10.90 3.93
CA ARG A 73 8.81 -11.23 3.70
C ARG A 73 8.97 -12.54 2.93
N TYR A 74 8.11 -13.51 3.21
CA TYR A 74 8.25 -14.85 2.66
C TYR A 74 6.89 -15.56 2.71
N SER A 75 6.63 -16.40 1.72
CA SER A 75 5.45 -17.26 1.71
C SER A 75 5.89 -18.73 1.86
N ARG A 76 5.46 -19.37 2.93
CA ARG A 76 5.75 -20.81 3.19
C ARG A 76 5.14 -21.73 2.16
N HIS A 77 3.95 -21.36 1.71
CA HIS A 77 3.17 -22.18 0.78
C HIS A 77 3.48 -21.77 -0.64
N THR A 78 4.19 -22.63 -1.35
CA THR A 78 4.54 -22.41 -2.76
C THR A 78 3.28 -22.18 -3.58
N GLY A 79 3.29 -21.12 -4.40
CA GLY A 79 2.19 -20.80 -5.27
C GLY A 79 0.98 -20.16 -4.57
N ARG A 80 1.06 -19.82 -3.27
CA ARG A 80 -0.03 -19.13 -2.59
C ARG A 80 -0.17 -17.67 -3.02
N ILE A 81 0.93 -16.96 -3.09
CA ILE A 81 0.93 -15.54 -3.45
C ILE A 81 1.44 -15.37 -4.88
N HIS A 82 0.60 -14.77 -5.71
CA HIS A 82 0.92 -14.45 -7.10
C HIS A 82 0.92 -12.94 -7.28
N VAL A 83 1.99 -12.41 -7.83
CA VAL A 83 2.08 -11.00 -8.18
C VAL A 83 2.15 -10.90 -9.70
N ILE A 84 1.15 -10.28 -10.29
CA ILE A 84 1.10 -10.02 -11.72
C ILE A 84 1.48 -8.57 -11.94
N LEU A 85 2.66 -8.34 -12.52
CA LEU A 85 3.13 -7.02 -12.88
C LEU A 85 2.59 -6.62 -14.24
N VAL A 86 1.96 -5.47 -14.28
CA VAL A 86 1.44 -4.87 -15.51
C VAL A 86 2.33 -3.69 -15.89
N ASN A 87 2.80 -3.67 -17.12
CA ASN A 87 3.65 -2.58 -17.62
C ASN A 87 2.82 -1.33 -17.94
N ASP A 88 2.13 -0.84 -16.92
CA ASP A 88 1.33 0.37 -16.99
C ASP A 88 1.16 0.92 -15.57
N ASN A 89 0.72 2.16 -15.48
CA ASN A 89 0.40 2.80 -14.21
C ASN A 89 -1.00 2.39 -13.78
N LEU A 90 -1.10 1.65 -12.68
CA LEU A 90 -2.38 1.21 -12.11
C LEU A 90 -2.52 1.75 -10.68
N GLY A 91 -3.53 2.59 -10.47
CA GLY A 91 -3.76 3.23 -9.17
C GLY A 91 -2.63 4.18 -8.78
N PHE A 92 -2.54 4.44 -7.49
CA PHE A 92 -1.61 5.45 -6.93
C PHE A 92 -0.33 4.90 -6.39
#